data_dad385fa487361c935dd81e514bc5caf
#
_entry.id   dad385fa487361c935dd81e514bc5caf
#
_cell.length_a   1.000
_cell.length_b   1.000
_cell.length_c   1.000
_cell.angle_alpha   90.00
_cell.angle_beta   90.00
_cell.angle_gamma   90.00
#
_symmetry.space_group_name_H-M   'P 1'
#
loop_
_entity.id
_entity.type
_entity.pdbx_description
1 polymer ?
#
loop_
_entity_poly.entity_id
_entity_poly.type
_entity_poly.pdbx_seq_one_letter_code
_entity_poly.pdbx_strand_id
1 'polypeptide(L)'
;MKQMNQITIYSPHEINVAEILKNTPRIPHKKGNPGRSNKPVIIDMVCAFDIESTYLPDIEQAFMYVWQFQFGEYTIMGRTWEEFLTFLQRIRDSIKKNERVIVYVHNLSYEFQFLRGIYKFTAPEVFCMDRRKIAKCEMYGAVEFRCSYIHSNMSLDQFCKKMKCQTRKLTGTFDYLKIRYPWTPLDDTEIAYCINDVLSLKEAITNEMQADGDNLETIPLTSTGYVRRKCKAAMHRKPAWYQYIHDQLPDYELYVALREAFRGGNTHANRFIVGRILENVHSIDRSSSYPDVLVNHQYPVRYFVNRGPSSMDRFLKNKNVHKRACLIRIAFHDIKLRNYFEGCPYLSKDKCRNTTGGLFDNGRILKADYLETTITDVDFDIIDRMYEFRDPVILDSWYSSYGDLPQEFTDVIKDMYRIKTALKGDPDNSILYEKTKAMINALYGMTAQNPLKLTFEFFDEDYHIKEIDPSEELMRNNKNAFLVYQWGCWVTAWARAELQAMIDLAGDGVHTVSQFAYCD
;
A
#
# COMPACT_ATOMS: atom_id res chain seq x y z
N MET A 1 -38.03 -6.14 10.03
CA MET A 1 -37.76 -5.12 11.05
C MET A 1 -37.35 -5.82 12.33
N LYS A 2 -36.05 -6.13 12.53
CA LYS A 2 -35.53 -6.58 13.84
C LYS A 2 -35.23 -5.31 14.63
N GLN A 3 -35.68 -5.30 15.89
CA GLN A 3 -35.54 -4.23 16.87
C GLN A 3 -34.19 -3.54 16.76
N MET A 4 -34.16 -2.29 16.29
CA MET A 4 -33.08 -1.35 16.64
C MET A 4 -33.25 -1.16 18.18
N ASN A 5 -32.29 -1.69 18.95
CA ASN A 5 -32.12 -1.28 20.32
C ASN A 5 -32.09 0.24 20.31
N GLN A 6 -32.84 0.88 21.21
CA GLN A 6 -32.89 2.33 21.31
C GLN A 6 -31.46 2.85 21.60
N ILE A 7 -30.77 3.29 20.55
CA ILE A 7 -29.48 3.95 20.70
C ILE A 7 -29.78 5.35 21.21
N THR A 8 -29.25 5.68 22.37
CA THR A 8 -29.36 7.03 22.92
C THR A 8 -28.35 7.93 22.22
N ILE A 9 -28.84 8.98 21.58
CA ILE A 9 -28.02 10.00 20.94
C ILE A 9 -27.95 11.20 21.88
N TYR A 10 -26.73 11.64 22.15
CA TYR A 10 -26.46 12.76 23.03
C TYR A 10 -26.08 14.00 22.23
N SER A 11 -26.47 15.17 22.70
CA SER A 11 -25.83 16.40 22.25
C SER A 11 -24.39 16.51 22.83
N PRO A 12 -23.47 17.24 22.20
CA PRO A 12 -22.11 17.40 22.72
C PRO A 12 -22.06 17.93 24.16
N HIS A 13 -23.05 18.71 24.58
CA HIS A 13 -23.12 19.35 25.89
C HIS A 13 -23.59 18.38 27.01
N GLU A 14 -24.36 17.35 26.67
CA GLU A 14 -24.93 16.42 27.63
C GLU A 14 -23.89 15.40 28.14
N ILE A 15 -22.77 15.24 27.47
CA ILE A 15 -21.74 14.24 27.82
C ILE A 15 -20.77 14.80 28.87
N ASN A 16 -20.58 14.06 29.95
CA ASN A 16 -19.54 14.37 30.94
C ASN A 16 -18.19 13.77 30.50
N VAL A 17 -17.51 14.48 29.57
CA VAL A 17 -16.23 14.07 28.96
C VAL A 17 -15.17 13.78 30.03
N ALA A 18 -15.08 14.63 31.08
CA ALA A 18 -14.06 14.50 32.11
C ALA A 18 -14.23 13.22 32.95
N GLU A 19 -15.46 12.85 33.28
CA GLU A 19 -15.76 11.64 34.04
C GLU A 19 -15.50 10.39 33.21
N ILE A 20 -15.92 10.37 31.93
CA ILE A 20 -15.69 9.26 31.01
C ILE A 20 -14.19 9.02 30.88
N LEU A 21 -13.41 10.07 30.57
CA LEU A 21 -11.97 9.94 30.37
C LEU A 21 -11.20 9.60 31.66
N LYS A 22 -11.69 10.06 32.81
CA LYS A 22 -11.12 9.70 34.11
C LYS A 22 -11.26 8.19 34.37
N ASN A 23 -12.39 7.60 34.01
CA ASN A 23 -12.70 6.19 34.23
C ASN A 23 -12.19 5.27 33.12
N THR A 24 -11.74 5.79 31.98
CA THR A 24 -11.20 5.01 30.87
C THR A 24 -9.75 4.61 31.14
N PRO A 25 -9.39 3.33 30.95
CA PRO A 25 -7.99 2.88 31.08
C PRO A 25 -7.03 3.57 30.11
N ARG A 26 -5.73 3.48 30.41
CA ARG A 26 -4.64 3.89 29.53
C ARG A 26 -3.86 2.67 29.11
N ILE A 27 -3.48 2.62 27.83
CA ILE A 27 -2.66 1.53 27.31
C ILE A 27 -1.23 1.72 27.81
N PRO A 28 -0.70 0.77 28.60
CA PRO A 28 0.66 0.87 29.10
C PRO A 28 1.66 0.67 27.95
N HIS A 29 2.65 1.55 27.83
CA HIS A 29 3.73 1.32 26.88
C HIS A 29 4.44 0.01 27.17
N LYS A 30 4.71 -0.80 26.12
CA LYS A 30 5.60 -1.96 26.25
C LYS A 30 6.95 -1.46 26.78
N LYS A 31 7.44 -2.07 27.87
CA LYS A 31 8.75 -1.77 28.47
C LYS A 31 9.84 -1.90 27.40
N GLY A 32 10.22 -0.79 26.80
CA GLY A 32 11.39 -0.61 25.96
C GLY A 32 12.33 0.36 26.66
N ASN A 33 13.55 0.52 26.16
CA ASN A 33 14.58 1.37 26.74
C ASN A 33 13.99 2.67 27.33
N PRO A 34 14.08 2.92 28.65
CA PRO A 34 13.39 4.01 29.33
C PRO A 34 13.72 5.43 28.82
N GLY A 35 14.76 5.59 28.02
CA GLY A 35 15.20 6.89 27.48
C GLY A 35 14.66 7.28 26.10
N ARG A 36 13.77 6.49 25.45
CA ARG A 36 13.34 6.76 24.07
C ARG A 36 11.84 6.85 23.83
N SER A 37 10.99 6.79 24.85
CA SER A 37 9.54 6.82 24.64
C SER A 37 8.97 8.23 24.81
N ASN A 38 9.18 9.09 23.81
CA ASN A 38 8.41 10.33 23.64
C ASN A 38 7.03 10.09 22.99
N LYS A 39 6.59 8.83 22.93
CA LYS A 39 5.27 8.52 22.38
C LYS A 39 4.17 8.90 23.37
N PRO A 40 3.05 9.44 22.88
CA PRO A 40 1.91 9.73 23.74
C PRO A 40 1.32 8.43 24.31
N VAL A 41 0.76 8.52 25.51
CA VAL A 41 -0.03 7.47 26.15
C VAL A 41 -1.42 7.46 25.51
N ILE A 42 -1.88 6.30 25.07
CA ILE A 42 -3.17 6.17 24.39
C ILE A 42 -4.27 5.84 25.40
N ILE A 43 -5.36 6.59 25.34
CA ILE A 43 -6.60 6.27 26.05
C ILE A 43 -7.21 5.00 25.40
N ASP A 44 -7.49 3.99 26.21
CA ASP A 44 -8.00 2.70 25.73
C ASP A 44 -9.49 2.75 25.42
N MET A 45 -9.84 3.51 24.42
CA MET A 45 -11.21 3.73 23.97
C MET A 45 -11.24 3.94 22.46
N VAL A 46 -11.93 3.06 21.75
CA VAL A 46 -12.15 3.20 20.31
C VAL A 46 -13.19 4.27 20.06
N CYS A 47 -12.79 5.30 19.30
CA CYS A 47 -13.71 6.34 18.84
C CYS A 47 -13.78 6.35 17.32
N ALA A 48 -14.91 6.82 16.79
CA ALA A 48 -15.12 7.03 15.36
C ALA A 48 -15.77 8.40 15.12
N PHE A 49 -15.49 9.00 13.98
CA PHE A 49 -16.04 10.29 13.57
C PHE A 49 -16.38 10.26 12.09
N ASP A 50 -17.46 10.94 11.72
CA ASP A 50 -17.87 11.11 10.34
C ASP A 50 -18.71 12.39 10.22
N ILE A 51 -18.86 12.91 8.99
CA ILE A 51 -19.70 14.07 8.71
C ILE A 51 -20.61 13.81 7.52
N GLU A 52 -21.76 14.51 7.50
CA GLU A 52 -22.56 14.64 6.29
C GLU A 52 -22.52 16.07 5.77
N SER A 53 -22.40 16.20 4.46
CA SER A 53 -22.28 17.49 3.80
C SER A 53 -23.28 17.65 2.67
N THR A 54 -23.62 18.88 2.38
CA THR A 54 -24.38 19.30 1.20
C THR A 54 -23.47 20.08 0.25
N TYR A 55 -23.56 19.77 -1.03
CA TYR A 55 -22.91 20.55 -2.08
C TYR A 55 -23.91 21.54 -2.70
N LEU A 56 -23.51 22.81 -2.79
CA LEU A 56 -24.28 23.86 -3.44
C LEU A 56 -23.69 24.16 -4.82
N PRO A 57 -24.35 23.72 -5.90
CA PRO A 57 -23.82 23.89 -7.26
C PRO A 57 -23.62 25.38 -7.67
N ASP A 58 -24.50 26.27 -7.21
CA ASP A 58 -24.48 27.69 -7.58
C ASP A 58 -23.22 28.43 -7.11
N ILE A 59 -22.59 27.95 -6.04
CA ILE A 59 -21.36 28.53 -5.46
C ILE A 59 -20.19 27.55 -5.44
N GLU A 60 -20.37 26.37 -6.03
CA GLU A 60 -19.38 25.29 -6.08
C GLU A 60 -18.74 24.95 -4.72
N GLN A 61 -19.53 24.99 -3.64
CA GLN A 61 -19.05 24.74 -2.29
C GLN A 61 -19.84 23.64 -1.60
N ALA A 62 -19.12 22.83 -0.82
CA ALA A 62 -19.70 21.89 0.11
C ALA A 62 -19.59 22.41 1.55
N PHE A 63 -20.61 22.19 2.36
CA PHE A 63 -20.58 22.50 3.79
C PHE A 63 -21.19 21.37 4.59
N MET A 64 -20.67 21.16 5.78
CA MET A 64 -21.17 20.18 6.75
C MET A 64 -22.49 20.68 7.34
N TYR A 65 -23.48 19.79 7.43
CA TYR A 65 -24.75 20.07 8.08
C TYR A 65 -25.02 19.22 9.34
N VAL A 66 -24.27 18.12 9.52
CA VAL A 66 -24.28 17.27 10.72
C VAL A 66 -22.93 16.56 10.84
N TRP A 67 -22.47 16.40 12.06
CA TRP A 67 -21.36 15.54 12.40
C TRP A 67 -21.78 14.53 13.47
N GLN A 68 -21.24 13.36 13.40
CA GLN A 68 -21.45 12.27 14.35
C GLN A 68 -20.13 11.77 14.91
N PHE A 69 -20.15 11.47 16.20
CA PHE A 69 -18.97 11.02 16.92
C PHE A 69 -19.34 9.86 17.86
N GLN A 70 -18.71 8.72 17.65
CA GLN A 70 -18.80 7.61 18.61
C GLN A 70 -17.66 7.77 19.62
N PHE A 71 -17.98 8.17 20.84
CA PHE A 71 -17.03 8.39 21.94
C PHE A 71 -17.13 7.23 22.93
N GLY A 72 -16.33 6.17 22.71
CA GLY A 72 -16.52 4.91 23.41
C GLY A 72 -17.93 4.35 23.18
N GLU A 73 -18.73 4.25 24.23
CA GLU A 73 -20.11 3.74 24.16
C GLU A 73 -21.15 4.86 23.92
N TYR A 74 -20.72 6.11 23.83
CA TYR A 74 -21.62 7.26 23.68
C TYR A 74 -21.69 7.70 22.22
N THR A 75 -22.89 7.73 21.66
CA THR A 75 -23.15 8.26 20.31
C THR A 75 -23.53 9.73 20.43
N ILE A 76 -22.73 10.60 19.85
CA ILE A 76 -22.87 12.06 19.92
C ILE A 76 -23.18 12.58 18.52
N MET A 77 -24.10 13.51 18.42
CA MET A 77 -24.43 14.21 17.17
C MET A 77 -24.47 15.71 17.41
N GLY A 78 -23.86 16.48 16.51
CA GLY A 78 -23.91 17.92 16.55
C GLY A 78 -24.11 18.50 15.15
N ARG A 79 -24.44 19.79 15.09
CA ARG A 79 -24.85 20.44 13.85
C ARG A 79 -23.90 21.56 13.42
N THR A 80 -23.03 22.03 14.31
CA THR A 80 -22.12 23.15 14.05
C THR A 80 -20.66 22.80 14.35
N TRP A 81 -19.76 23.46 13.67
CA TRP A 81 -18.32 23.31 13.94
C TRP A 81 -17.92 23.89 15.31
N GLU A 82 -18.65 24.87 15.83
CA GLU A 82 -18.43 25.41 17.16
C GLU A 82 -18.66 24.35 18.24
N GLU A 83 -19.78 23.62 18.14
CA GLU A 83 -20.07 22.47 19.03
C GLU A 83 -18.97 21.41 18.96
N PHE A 84 -18.50 21.09 17.74
CA PHE A 84 -17.43 20.13 17.52
C PHE A 84 -16.11 20.56 18.15
N LEU A 85 -15.65 21.79 17.89
CA LEU A 85 -14.40 22.31 18.45
C LEU A 85 -14.47 22.42 19.97
N THR A 86 -15.61 22.84 20.52
CA THR A 86 -15.86 22.88 21.95
C THR A 86 -15.78 21.48 22.57
N PHE A 87 -16.35 20.50 21.92
CA PHE A 87 -16.28 19.09 22.36
C PHE A 87 -14.83 18.58 22.37
N LEU A 88 -14.05 18.84 21.32
CA LEU A 88 -12.64 18.47 21.26
C LEU A 88 -11.79 19.20 22.32
N GLN A 89 -12.09 20.48 22.58
CA GLN A 89 -11.39 21.23 23.63
C GLN A 89 -11.67 20.63 25.02
N ARG A 90 -12.89 20.21 25.30
CA ARG A 90 -13.24 19.50 26.55
C ARG A 90 -12.47 18.18 26.68
N ILE A 91 -12.24 17.46 25.57
CA ILE A 91 -11.35 16.27 25.58
C ILE A 91 -9.94 16.69 25.97
N ARG A 92 -9.39 17.75 25.35
CA ARG A 92 -8.06 18.29 25.64
C ARG A 92 -7.88 18.63 27.12
N ASP A 93 -8.89 19.31 27.70
CA ASP A 93 -8.85 19.78 29.09
C ASP A 93 -9.01 18.63 30.10
N SER A 94 -9.53 17.49 29.67
CA SER A 94 -9.79 16.32 30.51
C SER A 94 -8.67 15.28 30.53
N ILE A 95 -7.61 15.44 29.70
CA ILE A 95 -6.49 14.50 29.62
C ILE A 95 -5.14 15.21 29.83
N LYS A 96 -4.10 14.44 30.16
CA LYS A 96 -2.74 14.97 30.31
C LYS A 96 -2.15 15.37 28.95
N LYS A 97 -1.16 16.26 28.96
CA LYS A 97 -0.49 16.77 27.75
C LYS A 97 0.09 15.66 26.88
N ASN A 98 0.56 14.57 27.47
CA ASN A 98 1.13 13.42 26.79
C ASN A 98 0.13 12.29 26.51
N GLU A 99 -1.17 12.50 26.73
CA GLU A 99 -2.21 11.53 26.45
C GLU A 99 -2.92 11.86 25.13
N ARG A 100 -3.45 10.83 24.43
CA ARG A 100 -4.18 10.96 23.17
C ARG A 100 -5.42 10.07 23.14
N VAL A 101 -6.49 10.62 22.61
CA VAL A 101 -7.68 9.89 22.18
C VAL A 101 -7.55 9.58 20.69
N ILE A 102 -7.72 8.32 20.31
CA ILE A 102 -7.66 7.88 18.92
C ILE A 102 -9.06 7.81 18.34
N VAL A 103 -9.24 8.48 17.21
CA VAL A 103 -10.52 8.56 16.49
C VAL A 103 -10.34 8.03 15.07
N TYR A 104 -11.11 7.04 14.68
CA TYR A 104 -11.09 6.55 13.31
C TYR A 104 -12.09 7.31 12.43
N VAL A 105 -11.67 7.61 11.21
CA VAL A 105 -12.47 8.25 10.18
C VAL A 105 -12.35 7.42 8.91
N HIS A 106 -13.46 7.13 8.26
CA HIS A 106 -13.40 6.37 7.02
C HIS A 106 -13.24 7.31 5.83
N ASN A 107 -12.02 7.30 5.22
CA ASN A 107 -11.60 8.27 4.20
C ASN A 107 -11.33 9.69 4.77
N LEU A 108 -10.52 9.77 5.84
CA LEU A 108 -10.13 11.03 6.50
C LEU A 108 -9.74 12.15 5.53
N SER A 109 -9.30 11.83 4.32
CA SER A 109 -8.95 12.85 3.31
C SER A 109 -10.13 13.72 2.89
N TYR A 110 -11.36 13.23 3.03
CA TYR A 110 -12.58 14.00 2.78
C TYR A 110 -12.87 14.94 3.96
N GLU A 111 -12.97 14.43 5.16
CA GLU A 111 -13.23 15.21 6.39
C GLU A 111 -12.15 16.26 6.62
N PHE A 112 -10.90 15.94 6.28
CA PHE A 112 -9.77 16.86 6.42
C PHE A 112 -9.96 18.16 5.59
N GLN A 113 -10.68 18.13 4.45
CA GLN A 113 -10.96 19.36 3.70
C GLN A 113 -11.83 20.32 4.50
N PHE A 114 -12.71 19.83 5.35
CA PHE A 114 -13.53 20.65 6.25
C PHE A 114 -12.75 21.02 7.51
N LEU A 115 -12.04 20.08 8.11
CA LEU A 115 -11.27 20.31 9.35
C LEU A 115 -10.22 21.41 9.17
N ARG A 116 -9.51 21.45 8.04
CA ARG A 116 -8.53 22.50 7.74
C ARG A 116 -9.12 23.90 7.62
N GLY A 117 -10.41 24.00 7.35
CA GLY A 117 -11.14 25.27 7.28
C GLY A 117 -11.54 25.83 8.65
N ILE A 118 -11.49 25.00 9.70
CA ILE A 118 -11.90 25.37 11.06
C ILE A 118 -10.78 25.29 12.10
N TYR A 119 -9.65 24.64 11.76
CA TYR A 119 -8.50 24.47 12.62
C TYR A 119 -7.21 24.71 11.82
N LYS A 120 -6.33 25.55 12.33
CA LYS A 120 -5.04 25.83 11.69
C LYS A 120 -4.02 24.76 12.06
N PHE A 121 -3.86 23.79 11.16
CA PHE A 121 -2.89 22.71 11.32
C PHE A 121 -1.45 23.19 11.12
N THR A 122 -0.53 22.60 11.87
CA THR A 122 0.91 22.71 11.68
C THR A 122 1.46 21.44 11.02
N ALA A 123 2.64 21.53 10.40
CA ALA A 123 3.23 20.40 9.68
C ALA A 123 3.39 19.11 10.55
N PRO A 124 3.80 19.16 11.84
CA PRO A 124 3.86 17.96 12.68
C PRO A 124 2.52 17.30 13.01
N GLU A 125 1.42 18.06 12.92
CA GLU A 125 0.08 17.56 13.25
C GLU A 125 -0.56 16.78 12.10
N VAL A 126 0.00 16.83 10.88
CA VAL A 126 -0.60 16.16 9.71
C VAL A 126 0.39 15.20 9.08
N PHE A 127 0.01 13.93 8.98
CA PHE A 127 0.79 12.94 8.25
C PHE A 127 0.16 12.65 6.89
N CYS A 128 0.74 13.26 5.86
CA CYS A 128 0.36 13.07 4.47
C CYS A 128 1.18 11.94 3.84
N MET A 129 0.51 10.96 3.24
CA MET A 129 1.18 9.94 2.42
C MET A 129 1.38 10.39 0.98
N ASP A 130 0.52 11.29 0.50
CA ASP A 130 0.51 11.89 -0.82
C ASP A 130 -0.35 13.16 -0.76
N ARG A 131 -0.36 13.97 -1.82
CA ARG A 131 -1.26 15.12 -1.91
C ARG A 131 -2.71 14.67 -1.71
N ARG A 132 -3.41 15.28 -0.77
CA ARG A 132 -4.79 14.92 -0.38
C ARG A 132 -4.96 13.47 0.12
N LYS A 133 -3.90 12.80 0.54
CA LYS A 133 -3.97 11.46 1.11
C LYS A 133 -3.46 11.48 2.56
N ILE A 134 -4.36 11.80 3.47
CA ILE A 134 -4.08 11.97 4.88
C ILE A 134 -4.22 10.63 5.60
N ALA A 135 -3.13 10.16 6.20
CA ALA A 135 -3.15 8.93 7.01
C ALA A 135 -3.59 9.22 8.44
N LYS A 136 -3.19 10.37 8.99
CA LYS A 136 -3.63 10.85 10.28
C LYS A 136 -3.44 12.36 10.43
N CYS A 137 -4.23 12.98 11.29
CA CYS A 137 -4.01 14.34 11.76
C CYS A 137 -4.33 14.45 13.26
N GLU A 138 -3.79 15.48 13.91
CA GLU A 138 -3.96 15.71 15.35
C GLU A 138 -4.51 17.11 15.60
N MET A 139 -5.49 17.22 16.49
CA MET A 139 -6.04 18.50 16.93
C MET A 139 -5.82 18.70 18.42
N TYR A 140 -5.48 19.92 18.80
CA TYR A 140 -5.22 20.37 20.19
C TYR A 140 -4.15 19.56 20.95
N GLY A 141 -3.30 18.78 20.24
CA GLY A 141 -2.37 17.87 20.90
C GLY A 141 -3.08 16.85 21.81
N ALA A 142 -4.28 16.43 21.45
CA ALA A 142 -5.15 15.57 22.25
C ALA A 142 -5.92 14.52 21.48
N VAL A 143 -6.42 14.85 20.29
CA VAL A 143 -7.27 13.98 19.47
C VAL A 143 -6.56 13.66 18.18
N GLU A 144 -6.18 12.39 18.00
CA GLU A 144 -5.52 11.89 16.79
C GLU A 144 -6.55 11.17 15.91
N PHE A 145 -6.87 11.76 14.77
CA PHE A 145 -7.71 11.15 13.74
C PHE A 145 -6.89 10.23 12.85
N ARG A 146 -7.34 9.01 12.61
CA ARG A 146 -6.70 7.99 11.78
C ARG A 146 -7.61 7.55 10.63
N CYS A 147 -7.06 7.44 9.43
CA CYS A 147 -7.80 7.01 8.26
C CYS A 147 -7.98 5.49 8.23
N SER A 148 -9.20 5.01 8.40
CA SER A 148 -9.51 3.58 8.32
C SER A 148 -9.56 3.05 6.88
N TYR A 149 -9.78 3.92 5.88
CA TYR A 149 -9.68 3.54 4.47
C TYR A 149 -8.24 3.18 4.09
N ILE A 150 -7.25 3.98 4.48
CA ILE A 150 -5.82 3.68 4.27
C ILE A 150 -5.41 2.42 5.06
N HIS A 151 -5.98 2.23 6.24
CA HIS A 151 -5.75 1.07 7.08
C HIS A 151 -6.30 -0.23 6.46
N SER A 152 -7.55 -0.23 5.99
CA SER A 152 -8.25 -1.40 5.47
C SER A 152 -8.06 -1.62 3.97
N ASN A 153 -7.85 -0.55 3.21
CA ASN A 153 -7.84 -0.49 1.73
C ASN A 153 -9.14 -1.01 1.10
N MET A 154 -10.28 -0.75 1.71
CA MET A 154 -11.61 -1.17 1.22
C MET A 154 -12.70 -0.20 1.68
N SER A 155 -13.88 -0.22 1.03
CA SER A 155 -15.03 0.56 1.48
C SER A 155 -15.48 0.16 2.88
N LEU A 156 -16.20 1.05 3.59
CA LEU A 156 -16.69 0.77 4.93
C LEU A 156 -17.60 -0.48 4.96
N ASP A 157 -18.49 -0.64 3.98
CA ASP A 157 -19.36 -1.82 3.86
C ASP A 157 -18.54 -3.11 3.69
N GLN A 158 -17.52 -3.11 2.83
CA GLN A 158 -16.62 -4.26 2.66
C GLN A 158 -15.80 -4.54 3.92
N PHE A 159 -15.33 -3.49 4.61
CA PHE A 159 -14.61 -3.63 5.85
C PHE A 159 -15.47 -4.23 6.95
N CYS A 160 -16.71 -3.75 7.13
CA CYS A 160 -17.68 -4.30 8.08
C CYS A 160 -18.07 -5.75 7.76
N LYS A 161 -18.27 -6.08 6.47
CA LYS A 161 -18.52 -7.46 6.03
C LYS A 161 -17.36 -8.39 6.38
N LYS A 162 -16.14 -7.96 6.08
CA LYS A 162 -14.91 -8.70 6.38
C LYS A 162 -14.74 -8.92 7.88
N MET A 163 -15.05 -7.91 8.70
CA MET A 163 -14.92 -7.97 10.16
C MET A 163 -16.16 -8.59 10.85
N LYS A 164 -17.13 -9.11 10.09
CA LYS A 164 -18.37 -9.74 10.60
C LYS A 164 -19.13 -8.83 11.55
N CYS A 165 -19.17 -7.52 11.28
CA CYS A 165 -19.90 -6.57 12.11
C CYS A 165 -21.40 -6.89 12.15
N GLN A 166 -22.01 -6.71 13.33
CA GLN A 166 -23.47 -6.76 13.49
C GLN A 166 -24.12 -5.50 12.88
N THR A 167 -23.50 -4.36 13.13
CA THR A 167 -23.85 -3.07 12.53
C THR A 167 -23.26 -2.98 11.13
N ARG A 168 -24.07 -2.64 10.14
CA ARG A 168 -23.61 -2.51 8.76
C ARG A 168 -24.00 -1.15 8.20
N LYS A 169 -23.20 -0.64 7.26
CA LYS A 169 -23.55 0.56 6.53
C LYS A 169 -24.94 0.42 5.87
N LEU A 170 -25.80 1.40 6.08
CA LEU A 170 -27.10 1.46 5.41
C LEU A 170 -26.87 1.95 3.97
N THR A 171 -27.42 1.25 2.99
CA THR A 171 -27.27 1.58 1.58
C THR A 171 -28.63 1.80 0.92
N GLY A 172 -28.72 2.78 0.01
CA GLY A 172 -29.87 2.93 -0.90
C GLY A 172 -31.06 3.72 -0.39
N THR A 173 -31.04 4.26 0.84
CA THR A 173 -32.17 5.01 1.42
C THR A 173 -31.91 6.50 1.61
N PHE A 174 -30.70 6.96 1.34
CA PHE A 174 -30.31 8.35 1.59
C PHE A 174 -30.33 9.18 0.29
N ASP A 175 -31.10 10.26 0.29
CA ASP A 175 -31.16 11.20 -0.82
C ASP A 175 -30.01 12.22 -0.71
N TYR A 176 -28.92 11.97 -1.46
CA TYR A 176 -27.76 12.85 -1.51
C TYR A 176 -28.01 14.17 -2.28
N LEU A 177 -29.07 14.27 -3.06
CA LEU A 177 -29.41 15.48 -3.81
C LEU A 177 -30.22 16.49 -2.99
N LYS A 178 -30.82 16.04 -1.88
CA LYS A 178 -31.57 16.92 -0.97
C LYS A 178 -30.60 17.87 -0.28
N ILE A 179 -30.80 19.15 -0.46
CA ILE A 179 -30.04 20.19 0.23
C ILE A 179 -30.46 20.24 1.69
N ARG A 180 -29.49 20.11 2.60
CA ARG A 180 -29.66 20.18 4.04
C ARG A 180 -28.74 21.22 4.63
N TYR A 181 -29.23 21.96 5.58
CA TYR A 181 -28.49 22.96 6.35
C TYR A 181 -28.36 22.53 7.82
N PRO A 182 -27.46 23.13 8.62
CA PRO A 182 -27.34 22.81 10.04
C PRO A 182 -28.65 22.89 10.85
N TRP A 183 -29.59 23.70 10.38
CA TRP A 183 -30.94 23.88 10.98
C TRP A 183 -32.04 23.05 10.31
N THR A 184 -31.74 22.30 9.24
CA THR A 184 -32.74 21.42 8.61
C THR A 184 -33.02 20.24 9.53
N PRO A 185 -34.29 19.99 9.91
CA PRO A 185 -34.65 18.80 10.68
C PRO A 185 -34.27 17.53 9.91
N LEU A 186 -33.67 16.57 10.61
CA LEU A 186 -33.39 15.23 10.09
C LEU A 186 -34.48 14.27 10.55
N ASP A 187 -34.94 13.40 9.68
CA ASP A 187 -35.86 12.35 10.04
C ASP A 187 -35.11 11.14 10.66
N ASP A 188 -35.87 10.21 11.24
CA ASP A 188 -35.29 9.03 11.93
C ASP A 188 -34.43 8.17 11.01
N THR A 189 -34.72 8.12 9.70
CA THR A 189 -33.95 7.36 8.72
C THR A 189 -32.60 8.07 8.43
N GLU A 190 -32.63 9.39 8.29
CA GLU A 190 -31.44 10.22 8.10
C GLU A 190 -30.53 10.13 9.33
N ILE A 191 -31.09 10.22 10.53
CA ILE A 191 -30.36 10.05 11.80
C ILE A 191 -29.76 8.65 11.89
N ALA A 192 -30.54 7.62 11.62
CA ALA A 192 -30.07 6.25 11.64
C ALA A 192 -28.93 6.01 10.65
N TYR A 193 -29.00 6.62 9.47
CA TYR A 193 -27.91 6.57 8.49
C TYR A 193 -26.62 7.15 9.06
N CYS A 194 -26.65 8.37 9.57
CA CYS A 194 -25.50 9.08 10.12
C CYS A 194 -24.81 8.31 11.25
N ILE A 195 -25.57 7.89 12.25
CA ILE A 195 -24.98 7.20 13.43
C ILE A 195 -24.46 5.80 13.09
N ASN A 196 -25.04 5.16 12.09
CA ASN A 196 -24.67 3.80 11.71
C ASN A 196 -23.26 3.72 11.13
N ASP A 197 -22.79 4.77 10.45
CA ASP A 197 -21.43 4.82 9.88
C ASP A 197 -20.38 4.84 11.00
N VAL A 198 -20.54 5.62 12.06
CA VAL A 198 -19.58 5.65 13.18
C VAL A 198 -19.68 4.41 14.08
N LEU A 199 -20.87 3.84 14.25
CA LEU A 199 -21.05 2.59 15.01
C LEU A 199 -20.38 1.41 14.31
N SER A 200 -20.65 1.26 13.01
CA SER A 200 -20.11 0.18 12.22
C SER A 200 -18.59 0.29 12.08
N LEU A 201 -18.06 1.51 11.96
CA LEU A 201 -16.62 1.75 11.93
C LEU A 201 -15.94 1.38 13.26
N LYS A 202 -16.51 1.81 14.40
CA LYS A 202 -16.02 1.42 15.73
C LYS A 202 -15.99 -0.10 15.90
N GLU A 203 -17.08 -0.77 15.53
CA GLU A 203 -17.19 -2.22 15.62
C GLU A 203 -16.15 -2.93 14.74
N ALA A 204 -15.95 -2.47 13.49
CA ALA A 204 -14.99 -3.04 12.57
C ALA A 204 -13.54 -2.95 13.09
N ILE A 205 -13.14 -1.80 13.61
CA ILE A 205 -11.82 -1.59 14.22
C ILE A 205 -11.64 -2.45 15.47
N THR A 206 -12.68 -2.55 16.30
CA THR A 206 -12.65 -3.38 17.53
C THR A 206 -12.50 -4.86 17.19
N ASN A 207 -13.27 -5.36 16.23
CA ASN A 207 -13.21 -6.75 15.78
C ASN A 207 -11.84 -7.08 15.14
N GLU A 208 -11.27 -6.15 14.38
CA GLU A 208 -9.94 -6.36 13.79
C GLU A 208 -8.85 -6.40 14.87
N MET A 209 -8.86 -5.50 15.84
CA MET A 209 -7.92 -5.54 16.96
C MET A 209 -8.01 -6.84 17.75
N GLN A 210 -9.24 -7.32 18.01
CA GLN A 210 -9.44 -8.59 18.70
C GLN A 210 -8.92 -9.79 17.91
N ALA A 211 -9.14 -9.82 16.60
CA ALA A 211 -8.68 -10.89 15.72
C ALA A 211 -7.15 -10.99 15.65
N ASP A 212 -6.42 -9.88 15.83
CA ASP A 212 -4.96 -9.81 15.77
C ASP A 212 -4.27 -9.79 17.12
N GLY A 213 -5.00 -9.64 18.21
CA GLY A 213 -4.44 -9.36 19.53
C GLY A 213 -3.76 -7.99 19.60
N ASP A 214 -4.26 -7.03 18.84
CA ASP A 214 -3.79 -5.64 18.83
C ASP A 214 -4.59 -4.74 19.78
N ASN A 215 -4.07 -3.55 20.01
CA ASN A 215 -4.73 -2.44 20.68
C ASN A 215 -4.50 -1.14 19.90
N LEU A 216 -5.03 -0.02 20.35
CA LEU A 216 -4.91 1.28 19.66
C LEU A 216 -3.45 1.78 19.52
N GLU A 217 -2.50 1.29 20.32
CA GLU A 217 -1.06 1.59 20.16
C GLU A 217 -0.40 0.72 19.10
N THR A 218 -0.81 -0.55 18.98
CA THR A 218 -0.12 -1.56 18.15
C THR A 218 -0.75 -1.78 16.78
N ILE A 219 -2.02 -1.42 16.60
CA ILE A 219 -2.70 -1.50 15.31
C ILE A 219 -2.00 -0.64 14.26
N PRO A 220 -1.60 -1.19 13.10
CA PRO A 220 -0.89 -0.43 12.07
C PRO A 220 -1.77 0.65 11.43
N LEU A 221 -1.15 1.74 10.96
CA LEU A 221 -1.87 2.78 10.20
C LEU A 221 -2.24 2.36 8.76
N THR A 222 -1.64 1.28 8.24
CA THR A 222 -1.85 0.81 6.87
C THR A 222 -1.98 -0.70 6.83
N SER A 223 -2.71 -1.23 5.85
CA SER A 223 -2.88 -2.68 5.64
C SER A 223 -1.54 -3.42 5.51
N THR A 224 -0.55 -2.82 4.84
CA THR A 224 0.78 -3.40 4.69
C THR A 224 1.61 -3.40 5.99
N GLY A 225 1.20 -2.63 6.99
CA GLY A 225 1.86 -2.56 8.29
C GLY A 225 1.89 -3.91 9.02
N TYR A 226 0.88 -4.74 8.84
CA TYR A 226 0.80 -6.07 9.45
C TYR A 226 1.90 -7.01 8.95
N VAL A 227 2.04 -7.13 7.62
CA VAL A 227 3.08 -7.98 7.04
C VAL A 227 4.48 -7.42 7.31
N ARG A 228 4.64 -6.09 7.26
CA ARG A 228 5.89 -5.42 7.62
C ARG A 228 6.31 -5.77 9.06
N ARG A 229 5.40 -5.68 10.02
CA ARG A 229 5.67 -6.04 11.42
C ARG A 229 6.12 -7.49 11.56
N LYS A 230 5.43 -8.43 10.90
CA LYS A 230 5.77 -9.85 10.90
C LYS A 230 7.17 -10.13 10.33
N CYS A 231 7.46 -9.59 9.15
CA CYS A 231 8.76 -9.79 8.49
C CYS A 231 9.91 -9.13 9.27
N LYS A 232 9.69 -7.91 9.76
CA LYS A 232 10.68 -7.22 10.58
C LYS A 232 10.99 -7.99 11.86
N ALA A 233 9.98 -8.51 12.54
CA ALA A 233 10.16 -9.31 13.75
C ALA A 233 10.92 -10.63 13.47
N ALA A 234 10.67 -11.26 12.32
CA ALA A 234 11.38 -12.47 11.91
C ALA A 234 12.87 -12.18 11.61
N MET A 235 13.15 -11.15 10.83
CA MET A 235 14.53 -10.74 10.50
C MET A 235 15.34 -10.39 11.74
N HIS A 236 14.73 -9.74 12.74
CA HIS A 236 15.40 -9.39 13.99
C HIS A 236 15.79 -10.59 14.88
N ARG A 237 15.28 -11.78 14.60
CA ARG A 237 15.70 -13.00 15.32
C ARG A 237 17.13 -13.42 15.00
N LYS A 238 17.66 -13.01 13.86
CA LYS A 238 19.04 -13.26 13.43
C LYS A 238 19.95 -12.16 13.98
N PRO A 239 20.93 -12.47 14.85
CA PRO A 239 21.78 -11.45 15.46
C PRO A 239 22.51 -10.55 14.46
N ALA A 240 22.93 -11.11 13.33
CA ALA A 240 23.67 -10.42 12.28
C ALA A 240 22.77 -9.79 11.18
N TRP A 241 21.44 -9.80 11.36
CA TRP A 241 20.49 -9.34 10.32
C TRP A 241 20.77 -7.90 9.87
N TYR A 242 21.07 -7.04 10.82
CA TYR A 242 21.32 -5.63 10.54
C TYR A 242 22.52 -5.47 9.58
N GLN A 243 23.65 -6.04 9.93
CA GLN A 243 24.85 -6.00 9.09
C GLN A 243 24.61 -6.65 7.73
N TYR A 244 23.96 -7.82 7.71
CA TYR A 244 23.62 -8.52 6.47
C TYR A 244 22.78 -7.68 5.51
N ILE A 245 21.79 -6.95 5.99
CA ILE A 245 20.97 -6.04 5.17
C ILE A 245 21.77 -4.81 4.76
N HIS A 246 22.46 -4.18 5.71
CA HIS A 246 23.18 -2.93 5.46
C HIS A 246 24.36 -3.10 4.51
N ASP A 247 25.01 -4.25 4.49
CA ASP A 247 26.09 -4.58 3.53
C ASP A 247 25.60 -4.68 2.07
N GLN A 248 24.30 -4.71 1.84
CA GLN A 248 23.70 -4.87 0.50
C GLN A 248 22.95 -3.62 0.02
N LEU A 249 22.73 -2.64 0.90
CA LEU A 249 21.92 -1.48 0.55
C LEU A 249 22.55 -0.69 -0.59
N PRO A 250 21.77 -0.29 -1.60
CA PRO A 250 22.29 0.49 -2.70
C PRO A 250 22.63 1.92 -2.25
N ASP A 251 23.71 2.47 -2.81
CA ASP A 251 23.89 3.90 -2.87
C ASP A 251 22.94 4.53 -3.89
N TYR A 252 23.00 5.84 -4.07
CA TYR A 252 22.05 6.54 -4.94
C TYR A 252 22.21 6.16 -6.41
N GLU A 253 23.44 6.00 -6.90
CA GLU A 253 23.72 5.63 -8.30
C GLU A 253 23.17 4.24 -8.63
N LEU A 254 23.49 3.25 -7.81
CA LEU A 254 22.95 1.89 -7.94
C LEU A 254 21.43 1.87 -7.79
N TYR A 255 20.89 2.66 -6.85
CA TYR A 255 19.44 2.76 -6.69
C TYR A 255 18.75 3.27 -7.95
N VAL A 256 19.30 4.31 -8.60
CA VAL A 256 18.77 4.83 -9.86
C VAL A 256 18.78 3.75 -10.94
N ALA A 257 19.89 3.01 -11.09
CA ALA A 257 19.98 1.91 -12.06
C ALA A 257 18.95 0.79 -11.77
N LEU A 258 18.77 0.42 -10.50
CA LEU A 258 17.74 -0.55 -10.07
C LEU A 258 16.32 -0.04 -10.35
N ARG A 259 16.04 1.25 -10.16
CA ARG A 259 14.75 1.87 -10.48
C ARG A 259 14.44 1.86 -11.98
N GLU A 260 15.46 2.08 -12.81
CA GLU A 260 15.33 1.95 -14.26
C GLU A 260 15.02 0.50 -14.67
N ALA A 261 15.71 -0.46 -14.05
CA ALA A 261 15.51 -1.88 -14.31
C ALA A 261 14.19 -2.43 -13.77
N PHE A 262 13.67 -1.85 -12.68
CA PHE A 262 12.42 -2.35 -12.07
C PHE A 262 11.26 -2.28 -13.05
N ARG A 263 10.62 -3.41 -13.27
CA ARG A 263 9.37 -3.58 -14.03
C ARG A 263 8.39 -4.35 -13.17
N GLY A 264 7.10 -3.98 -13.23
CA GLY A 264 6.02 -4.76 -12.64
C GLY A 264 5.78 -6.07 -13.36
N GLY A 265 4.60 -6.63 -13.18
CA GLY A 265 4.13 -7.78 -13.96
C GLY A 265 4.00 -7.45 -15.44
N ASN A 266 4.02 -8.47 -16.29
CA ASN A 266 3.82 -8.29 -17.73
C ASN A 266 2.31 -8.34 -18.04
N THR A 267 1.72 -7.18 -18.29
CA THR A 267 0.32 -7.04 -18.73
C THR A 267 0.29 -6.51 -20.14
N HIS A 268 -0.42 -7.18 -21.05
CA HIS A 268 -0.59 -6.72 -22.42
C HIS A 268 -1.86 -7.32 -23.03
N ALA A 269 -2.62 -6.53 -23.81
CA ALA A 269 -3.74 -7.02 -24.58
C ALA A 269 -3.26 -7.41 -25.98
N ASN A 270 -3.52 -8.65 -26.38
CA ASN A 270 -3.13 -9.14 -27.70
C ASN A 270 -3.89 -8.39 -28.81
N ARG A 271 -3.18 -7.62 -29.63
CA ARG A 271 -3.73 -6.77 -30.69
C ARG A 271 -4.59 -7.53 -31.73
N PHE A 272 -4.35 -8.81 -31.92
CA PHE A 272 -5.07 -9.61 -32.89
C PHE A 272 -6.48 -10.00 -32.45
N ILE A 273 -6.76 -9.89 -31.15
CA ILE A 273 -8.04 -10.33 -30.58
C ILE A 273 -8.79 -9.22 -29.83
N VAL A 274 -8.17 -8.05 -29.63
CA VAL A 274 -8.83 -6.89 -29.02
C VAL A 274 -10.09 -6.52 -29.82
N GLY A 275 -11.20 -6.32 -29.09
CA GLY A 275 -12.51 -6.00 -29.69
C GLY A 275 -13.26 -7.19 -30.29
N ARG A 276 -12.77 -8.42 -30.15
CA ARG A 276 -13.45 -9.64 -30.59
C ARG A 276 -14.12 -10.34 -29.41
N ILE A 277 -15.27 -10.98 -29.67
CA ILE A 277 -15.88 -11.93 -28.74
C ILE A 277 -15.24 -13.28 -29.03
N LEU A 278 -14.69 -13.91 -28.00
CA LEU A 278 -14.05 -15.22 -28.10
C LEU A 278 -14.88 -16.24 -27.34
N GLU A 279 -15.06 -17.42 -27.95
CA GLU A 279 -15.73 -18.56 -27.34
C GLU A 279 -14.71 -19.60 -26.87
N ASN A 280 -15.12 -20.48 -25.94
CA ASN A 280 -14.29 -21.58 -25.41
C ASN A 280 -12.94 -21.09 -24.80
N VAL A 281 -12.98 -19.98 -24.07
CA VAL A 281 -11.79 -19.41 -23.41
C VAL A 281 -11.50 -20.15 -22.12
N HIS A 282 -10.25 -20.62 -21.99
CA HIS A 282 -9.74 -21.19 -20.75
C HIS A 282 -8.85 -20.18 -20.03
N SER A 283 -9.05 -20.03 -18.73
CA SER A 283 -8.20 -19.19 -17.88
C SER A 283 -7.30 -20.07 -17.02
N ILE A 284 -6.01 -19.81 -17.05
CA ILE A 284 -5.02 -20.47 -16.20
C ILE A 284 -4.44 -19.41 -15.26
N ASP A 285 -4.53 -19.64 -13.97
CA ASP A 285 -3.97 -18.77 -12.93
C ASP A 285 -2.87 -19.48 -12.15
N ARG A 286 -1.77 -18.76 -11.92
CA ARG A 286 -0.69 -19.25 -11.07
C ARG A 286 -0.93 -18.84 -9.62
N SER A 287 -1.28 -19.83 -8.80
CA SER A 287 -1.55 -19.59 -7.38
C SER A 287 -0.34 -19.00 -6.65
N SER A 288 -0.50 -17.78 -6.10
CA SER A 288 0.52 -17.12 -5.28
C SER A 288 1.89 -16.94 -5.97
N SER A 289 1.90 -16.48 -7.24
CA SER A 289 3.10 -16.37 -8.07
C SER A 289 4.27 -15.67 -7.36
N TYR A 290 4.10 -14.44 -6.84
CA TYR A 290 5.19 -13.73 -6.16
C TYR A 290 5.70 -14.40 -4.88
N PRO A 291 4.85 -14.90 -3.98
CA PRO A 291 5.30 -15.71 -2.84
C PRO A 291 6.10 -16.94 -3.25
N ASP A 292 5.71 -17.60 -4.32
CA ASP A 292 6.38 -18.78 -4.85
C ASP A 292 7.79 -18.43 -5.37
N VAL A 293 7.91 -17.40 -6.21
CA VAL A 293 9.23 -16.96 -6.69
C VAL A 293 10.13 -16.49 -5.56
N LEU A 294 9.59 -15.83 -4.52
CA LEU A 294 10.38 -15.40 -3.34
C LEU A 294 11.02 -16.58 -2.60
N VAL A 295 10.40 -17.75 -2.64
CA VAL A 295 10.87 -18.93 -1.91
C VAL A 295 11.75 -19.83 -2.76
N ASN A 296 11.51 -19.91 -4.08
CA ASN A 296 12.07 -20.94 -4.94
C ASN A 296 13.16 -20.45 -5.90
N HIS A 297 13.43 -19.14 -5.95
CA HIS A 297 14.50 -18.57 -6.78
C HIS A 297 15.62 -17.97 -5.96
N GLN A 298 16.75 -17.74 -6.61
CA GLN A 298 17.90 -17.05 -6.04
C GLN A 298 17.87 -15.56 -6.35
N TYR A 299 18.48 -14.80 -5.44
CA TYR A 299 18.47 -13.33 -5.42
C TYR A 299 19.87 -12.75 -5.28
N PRO A 300 20.12 -11.51 -5.72
CA PRO A 300 21.36 -10.83 -5.39
C PRO A 300 21.44 -10.60 -3.88
N VAL A 301 22.38 -11.28 -3.23
CA VAL A 301 22.56 -11.27 -1.76
C VAL A 301 23.86 -10.61 -1.30
N ARG A 302 24.50 -9.86 -2.20
CA ARG A 302 25.67 -9.04 -1.92
C ARG A 302 25.49 -7.68 -2.55
N TYR A 303 26.32 -6.71 -2.13
CA TYR A 303 26.38 -5.42 -2.77
C TYR A 303 26.75 -5.56 -4.25
N PHE A 304 26.10 -4.78 -5.11
CA PHE A 304 26.41 -4.72 -6.53
C PHE A 304 27.67 -3.87 -6.77
N VAL A 305 28.64 -4.47 -7.42
CA VAL A 305 29.88 -3.78 -7.79
C VAL A 305 29.77 -3.28 -9.22
N ASN A 306 29.85 -1.95 -9.41
CA ASN A 306 29.90 -1.33 -10.73
C ASN A 306 31.23 -1.70 -11.43
N ARG A 307 31.16 -2.08 -12.69
CA ARG A 307 32.30 -2.44 -13.54
C ARG A 307 32.37 -1.61 -14.83
N GLY A 308 31.47 -0.62 -14.95
CA GLY A 308 31.37 0.24 -16.12
C GLY A 308 30.98 -0.49 -17.41
N PRO A 309 31.29 0.08 -18.59
CA PRO A 309 31.06 -0.54 -19.88
C PRO A 309 31.71 -1.90 -20.01
N SER A 310 31.08 -2.83 -20.72
CA SER A 310 31.51 -4.23 -20.79
C SER A 310 31.28 -4.80 -22.20
N SER A 311 31.98 -5.88 -22.53
CA SER A 311 31.65 -6.67 -23.72
C SER A 311 30.53 -7.68 -23.42
N MET A 312 29.81 -8.09 -24.45
CA MET A 312 28.82 -9.16 -24.35
C MET A 312 29.42 -10.46 -23.84
N ASP A 313 30.61 -10.84 -24.32
CA ASP A 313 31.30 -12.05 -23.85
C ASP A 313 31.60 -12.02 -22.36
N ARG A 314 32.04 -10.88 -21.85
CA ARG A 314 32.29 -10.71 -20.41
C ARG A 314 31.00 -10.76 -19.60
N PHE A 315 29.92 -10.16 -20.08
CA PHE A 315 28.61 -10.25 -19.45
C PHE A 315 28.12 -11.70 -19.42
N LEU A 316 28.10 -12.37 -20.57
CA LEU A 316 27.65 -13.77 -20.68
C LEU A 316 28.51 -14.72 -19.82
N LYS A 317 29.83 -14.48 -19.73
CA LYS A 317 30.72 -15.23 -18.84
C LYS A 317 30.33 -15.01 -17.36
N ASN A 318 30.08 -13.78 -16.94
CA ASN A 318 29.64 -13.50 -15.56
C ASN A 318 28.29 -14.16 -15.26
N LYS A 319 27.33 -14.05 -16.16
CA LYS A 319 25.99 -14.62 -16.03
C LYS A 319 26.01 -16.15 -16.05
N ASN A 320 26.58 -16.75 -17.09
CA ASN A 320 26.43 -18.18 -17.38
C ASN A 320 27.49 -19.06 -16.70
N VAL A 321 28.72 -18.59 -16.58
CA VAL A 321 29.84 -19.35 -16.00
C VAL A 321 29.99 -19.04 -14.52
N HIS A 322 30.06 -17.76 -14.17
CA HIS A 322 30.24 -17.37 -12.76
C HIS A 322 28.92 -17.31 -11.98
N LYS A 323 27.77 -17.54 -12.63
CA LYS A 323 26.43 -17.52 -12.02
C LYS A 323 26.19 -16.29 -11.13
N ARG A 324 26.54 -15.11 -11.67
CA ARG A 324 26.34 -13.83 -10.97
C ARG A 324 25.01 -13.20 -11.35
N ALA A 325 24.38 -12.55 -10.39
CA ALA A 325 23.30 -11.63 -10.65
C ALA A 325 23.85 -10.39 -11.35
N CYS A 326 23.31 -10.06 -12.52
CA CYS A 326 23.81 -8.99 -13.35
C CYS A 326 22.71 -7.94 -13.57
N LEU A 327 23.06 -6.69 -13.35
CA LEU A 327 22.29 -5.51 -13.75
C LEU A 327 23.09 -4.83 -14.87
N ILE A 328 22.48 -4.57 -16.02
CA ILE A 328 23.15 -3.97 -17.16
C ILE A 328 22.32 -2.84 -17.77
N ARG A 329 22.99 -1.78 -18.18
CA ARG A 329 22.46 -0.81 -19.14
C ARG A 329 22.98 -1.21 -20.52
N ILE A 330 22.06 -1.52 -21.42
CA ILE A 330 22.38 -2.08 -22.73
C ILE A 330 21.71 -1.28 -23.85
N ALA A 331 22.44 -1.06 -24.93
CA ALA A 331 21.91 -0.55 -26.17
C ALA A 331 21.73 -1.70 -27.18
N PHE A 332 20.61 -1.70 -27.89
CA PHE A 332 20.32 -2.61 -28.98
C PHE A 332 20.19 -1.82 -30.29
N HIS A 333 20.73 -2.38 -31.38
CA HIS A 333 20.59 -1.90 -32.74
C HIS A 333 19.69 -2.86 -33.53
N ASP A 334 18.90 -2.33 -34.45
CA ASP A 334 17.99 -3.08 -35.31
C ASP A 334 17.15 -4.13 -34.56
N ILE A 335 16.68 -3.79 -33.36
CA ILE A 335 15.89 -4.71 -32.53
C ILE A 335 14.49 -4.90 -33.12
N LYS A 336 14.09 -6.15 -33.32
CA LYS A 336 12.78 -6.53 -33.85
C LYS A 336 12.24 -7.72 -33.08
N LEU A 337 10.97 -7.65 -32.69
CA LEU A 337 10.25 -8.77 -32.09
C LEU A 337 10.08 -9.90 -33.13
N ARG A 338 10.36 -11.14 -32.74
CA ARG A 338 10.13 -12.31 -33.59
C ARG A 338 8.63 -12.49 -33.81
N ASN A 339 8.23 -12.88 -35.00
CA ASN A 339 6.80 -12.97 -35.41
C ASN A 339 5.96 -13.83 -34.44
N TYR A 340 6.54 -14.91 -33.92
CA TYR A 340 5.88 -15.78 -32.94
C TYR A 340 5.34 -15.02 -31.69
N PHE A 341 6.01 -13.93 -31.26
CA PHE A 341 5.66 -13.19 -30.07
C PHE A 341 4.85 -11.91 -30.33
N GLU A 342 4.41 -11.66 -31.57
CA GLU A 342 3.74 -10.40 -31.93
C GLU A 342 2.44 -10.11 -31.14
N GLY A 343 1.80 -11.15 -30.60
CA GLY A 343 0.64 -10.99 -29.71
C GLY A 343 0.99 -10.60 -28.28
N CYS A 344 2.27 -10.72 -27.87
CA CYS A 344 2.74 -10.49 -26.50
C CYS A 344 4.15 -9.88 -26.43
N PRO A 345 4.36 -8.68 -26.95
CA PRO A 345 5.67 -8.04 -26.90
C PRO A 345 6.10 -7.72 -25.46
N TYR A 346 7.39 -7.91 -25.17
CA TYR A 346 7.93 -7.79 -23.82
C TYR A 346 8.40 -6.38 -23.45
N LEU A 347 9.23 -5.76 -24.30
CA LEU A 347 9.85 -4.46 -23.98
C LEU A 347 8.82 -3.34 -23.91
N SER A 348 8.79 -2.62 -22.79
CA SER A 348 7.97 -1.42 -22.61
C SER A 348 8.71 -0.18 -23.08
N LYS A 349 8.04 0.69 -23.84
CA LYS A 349 8.56 1.98 -24.30
C LYS A 349 9.03 2.86 -23.12
N ASP A 350 8.27 2.87 -22.03
CA ASP A 350 8.55 3.70 -20.84
C ASP A 350 9.85 3.29 -20.12
N LYS A 351 10.35 2.08 -20.39
CA LYS A 351 11.61 1.55 -19.83
C LYS A 351 12.77 1.58 -20.83
N CYS A 352 12.55 2.21 -21.98
CA CYS A 352 13.57 2.40 -22.99
C CYS A 352 13.87 3.89 -23.18
N ARG A 353 15.13 4.21 -23.42
CA ARG A 353 15.63 5.57 -23.69
C ARG A 353 16.18 5.64 -25.10
N ASN A 354 16.33 6.84 -25.61
CA ASN A 354 16.98 7.12 -26.90
C ASN A 354 16.43 6.27 -28.05
N THR A 355 15.13 5.91 -28.00
CA THR A 355 14.50 5.04 -28.99
C THR A 355 14.32 5.79 -30.31
N THR A 356 14.87 5.23 -31.41
CA THR A 356 14.71 5.72 -32.78
C THR A 356 14.10 4.65 -33.69
N GLY A 357 13.37 5.05 -34.75
CA GLY A 357 12.74 4.12 -35.70
C GLY A 357 11.74 3.18 -35.06
N GLY A 358 11.09 3.60 -33.96
CA GLY A 358 10.24 2.75 -33.12
C GLY A 358 8.88 2.44 -33.75
N LEU A 359 8.52 1.14 -33.77
CA LEU A 359 7.17 0.64 -34.01
C LEU A 359 6.65 0.05 -32.69
N PHE A 360 5.45 0.47 -32.29
CA PHE A 360 4.89 0.14 -30.98
C PHE A 360 3.50 -0.50 -31.09
N ASP A 361 3.20 -1.36 -30.13
CA ASP A 361 1.85 -1.89 -29.89
C ASP A 361 1.46 -1.69 -28.44
N ASN A 362 0.46 -0.85 -28.17
CA ASN A 362 -0.02 -0.53 -26.82
C ASN A 362 1.12 -0.28 -25.82
N GLY A 363 2.06 0.61 -26.17
CA GLY A 363 3.23 0.95 -25.35
C GLY A 363 4.34 -0.10 -25.29
N ARG A 364 4.25 -1.17 -26.05
CA ARG A 364 5.28 -2.21 -26.19
C ARG A 364 6.03 -2.06 -27.51
N ILE A 365 7.30 -2.41 -27.52
CA ILE A 365 8.19 -2.29 -28.66
C ILE A 365 8.06 -3.53 -29.55
N LEU A 366 7.67 -3.32 -30.81
CA LEU A 366 7.72 -4.33 -31.87
C LEU A 366 9.01 -4.27 -32.66
N LYS A 367 9.51 -3.04 -32.92
CA LYS A 367 10.75 -2.78 -33.64
C LYS A 367 11.32 -1.44 -33.19
N ALA A 368 12.65 -1.32 -33.22
CA ALA A 368 13.37 -0.04 -33.14
C ALA A 368 14.72 -0.16 -33.86
N ASP A 369 15.16 0.94 -34.49
CA ASP A 369 16.49 0.99 -35.11
C ASP A 369 17.57 1.09 -34.02
N TYR A 370 17.27 1.79 -32.93
CA TYR A 370 18.11 1.90 -31.73
C TYR A 370 17.25 2.09 -30.48
N LEU A 371 17.66 1.51 -29.37
CA LEU A 371 17.14 1.81 -28.04
C LEU A 371 18.14 1.45 -26.94
N GLU A 372 18.03 2.12 -25.80
CA GLU A 372 18.74 1.79 -24.58
C GLU A 372 17.77 1.36 -23.48
N THR A 373 18.16 0.40 -22.66
CA THR A 373 17.37 -0.02 -21.50
C THR A 373 18.26 -0.54 -20.38
N THR A 374 17.81 -0.39 -19.13
CA THR A 374 18.45 -1.02 -17.96
C THR A 374 17.65 -2.25 -17.58
N ILE A 375 18.31 -3.40 -17.47
CA ILE A 375 17.67 -4.72 -17.28
C ILE A 375 18.46 -5.61 -16.33
N THR A 376 17.76 -6.57 -15.74
CA THR A 376 18.38 -7.71 -15.04
C THR A 376 18.85 -8.76 -16.04
N ASP A 377 19.73 -9.66 -15.62
CA ASP A 377 20.11 -10.85 -16.39
C ASP A 377 18.92 -11.78 -16.71
N VAL A 378 17.92 -11.81 -15.84
CA VAL A 378 16.67 -12.56 -16.06
C VAL A 378 15.84 -11.95 -17.19
N ASP A 379 15.71 -10.60 -17.21
CA ASP A 379 15.05 -9.88 -18.31
C ASP A 379 15.80 -10.05 -19.63
N PHE A 380 17.15 -10.07 -19.58
CA PHE A 380 17.95 -10.28 -20.77
C PHE A 380 17.63 -11.60 -21.45
N ASP A 381 17.47 -12.70 -20.70
CA ASP A 381 17.12 -14.01 -21.27
C ASP A 381 15.76 -14.00 -21.97
N ILE A 382 14.79 -13.25 -21.46
CA ILE A 382 13.49 -13.07 -22.09
C ILE A 382 13.65 -12.30 -23.40
N ILE A 383 14.41 -11.21 -23.39
CA ILE A 383 14.63 -10.35 -24.56
C ILE A 383 15.41 -11.11 -25.66
N ASP A 384 16.48 -11.79 -25.30
CA ASP A 384 17.31 -12.57 -26.23
C ASP A 384 16.49 -13.65 -26.96
N ARG A 385 15.55 -14.26 -26.28
CA ARG A 385 14.63 -15.25 -26.86
C ARG A 385 13.56 -14.61 -27.76
N MET A 386 12.98 -13.48 -27.32
CA MET A 386 11.82 -12.89 -28.00
C MET A 386 12.18 -11.96 -29.16
N TYR A 387 13.36 -11.37 -29.14
CA TYR A 387 13.78 -10.36 -30.12
C TYR A 387 15.01 -10.82 -30.92
N GLU A 388 15.10 -10.33 -32.14
CA GLU A 388 16.33 -10.29 -32.94
C GLU A 388 16.93 -8.90 -32.82
N PHE A 389 18.23 -8.80 -32.68
CA PHE A 389 18.95 -7.55 -32.59
C PHE A 389 20.39 -7.69 -33.10
N ARG A 390 21.00 -6.57 -33.44
CA ARG A 390 22.40 -6.51 -33.87
C ARG A 390 23.24 -5.72 -32.87
N ASP A 391 24.52 -6.04 -32.85
CA ASP A 391 25.59 -5.30 -32.16
C ASP A 391 25.16 -4.73 -30.79
N PRO A 392 24.74 -5.57 -29.83
CA PRO A 392 24.36 -5.11 -28.51
C PRO A 392 25.58 -4.55 -27.77
N VAL A 393 25.43 -3.35 -27.19
CA VAL A 393 26.51 -2.66 -26.47
C VAL A 393 26.13 -2.51 -25.01
N ILE A 394 26.94 -3.03 -24.10
CA ILE A 394 26.76 -2.83 -22.66
C ILE A 394 27.40 -1.49 -22.27
N LEU A 395 26.54 -0.52 -21.99
CA LEU A 395 26.91 0.85 -21.64
C LEU A 395 27.38 0.96 -20.18
N ASP A 396 26.83 0.11 -19.30
CA ASP A 396 27.22 0.02 -17.90
C ASP A 396 26.84 -1.34 -17.32
N SER A 397 27.55 -1.80 -16.29
CA SER A 397 27.31 -3.13 -15.70
C SER A 397 27.60 -3.18 -14.20
N TRP A 398 26.72 -3.87 -13.46
CA TRP A 398 26.86 -4.15 -12.02
C TRP A 398 26.69 -5.65 -11.80
N TYR A 399 27.49 -6.21 -10.93
CA TYR A 399 27.49 -7.64 -10.61
C TYR A 399 27.39 -7.89 -9.12
N SER A 400 26.54 -8.84 -8.75
CA SER A 400 26.38 -9.35 -7.38
C SER A 400 26.46 -10.89 -7.38
N SER A 401 26.48 -11.49 -6.21
CA SER A 401 26.39 -12.94 -6.08
C SER A 401 24.95 -13.37 -5.86
N TYR A 402 24.51 -14.42 -6.54
CA TYR A 402 23.26 -15.08 -6.25
C TYR A 402 23.33 -15.88 -4.96
N GLY A 403 22.21 -15.95 -4.26
CA GLY A 403 21.99 -16.77 -3.09
C GLY A 403 20.52 -16.79 -2.69
N ASP A 404 20.19 -17.59 -1.71
CA ASP A 404 18.84 -17.67 -1.19
C ASP A 404 18.53 -16.48 -0.28
N LEU A 405 17.27 -16.07 -0.26
CA LEU A 405 16.80 -15.07 0.71
C LEU A 405 16.96 -15.60 2.15
N PRO A 406 17.08 -14.71 3.15
CA PRO A 406 17.16 -15.14 4.54
C PRO A 406 16.03 -16.11 4.90
N GLN A 407 16.39 -17.22 5.52
CA GLN A 407 15.44 -18.27 5.91
C GLN A 407 14.33 -17.68 6.80
N GLU A 408 14.69 -16.79 7.71
CA GLU A 408 13.74 -16.10 8.60
C GLU A 408 12.66 -15.34 7.83
N PHE A 409 12.99 -14.77 6.67
CA PHE A 409 12.05 -14.09 5.79
C PHE A 409 11.19 -15.09 5.00
N THR A 410 11.81 -16.10 4.39
CA THR A 410 11.08 -17.11 3.61
C THR A 410 10.18 -17.99 4.49
N ASP A 411 10.53 -18.23 5.74
CA ASP A 411 9.69 -18.97 6.70
C ASP A 411 8.39 -18.20 7.01
N VAL A 412 8.44 -16.87 7.12
CA VAL A 412 7.22 -16.05 7.25
C VAL A 412 6.29 -16.25 6.07
N ILE A 413 6.83 -16.33 4.85
CA ILE A 413 6.04 -16.57 3.63
C ILE A 413 5.37 -17.94 3.68
N LYS A 414 6.17 -18.98 3.97
CA LYS A 414 5.71 -20.37 4.06
C LYS A 414 4.64 -20.54 5.14
N ASP A 415 4.82 -19.90 6.29
CA ASP A 415 3.86 -19.95 7.39
C ASP A 415 2.54 -19.26 7.04
N MET A 416 2.60 -18.07 6.45
CA MET A 416 1.39 -17.40 5.97
C MET A 416 0.67 -18.21 4.88
N TYR A 417 1.42 -18.87 3.99
CA TYR A 417 0.82 -19.72 2.96
C TYR A 417 0.14 -20.95 3.58
N ARG A 418 0.76 -21.61 4.56
CA ARG A 418 0.13 -22.73 5.31
C ARG A 418 -1.17 -22.27 5.99
N ILE A 419 -1.12 -21.14 6.70
CA ILE A 419 -2.30 -20.59 7.38
C ILE A 419 -3.42 -20.30 6.36
N LYS A 420 -3.10 -19.60 5.26
CA LYS A 420 -4.08 -19.35 4.19
C LYS A 420 -4.70 -20.63 3.66
N THR A 421 -3.89 -21.66 3.43
CA THR A 421 -4.37 -22.93 2.87
C THR A 421 -5.22 -23.71 3.88
N ALA A 422 -4.82 -23.72 5.14
CA ALA A 422 -5.57 -24.40 6.21
C ALA A 422 -6.92 -23.74 6.49
N LEU A 423 -7.03 -22.42 6.31
CA LEU A 423 -8.25 -21.65 6.57
C LEU A 423 -9.16 -21.52 5.35
N LYS A 424 -8.76 -22.05 4.19
CA LYS A 424 -9.54 -21.93 2.96
C LYS A 424 -10.87 -22.69 3.09
N GLY A 425 -11.99 -21.95 2.99
CA GLY A 425 -13.33 -22.51 3.06
C GLY A 425 -13.85 -22.66 4.49
N ASP A 426 -13.14 -22.21 5.51
CA ASP A 426 -13.58 -22.18 6.91
C ASP A 426 -14.38 -20.88 7.19
N PRO A 427 -15.72 -20.96 7.39
CA PRO A 427 -16.55 -19.78 7.64
C PRO A 427 -16.21 -19.08 8.95
N ASP A 428 -15.78 -19.82 9.97
CA ASP A 428 -15.52 -19.29 11.32
C ASP A 428 -14.24 -18.44 11.33
N ASN A 429 -13.27 -18.79 10.50
CA ASN A 429 -11.98 -18.13 10.39
C ASN A 429 -11.84 -17.26 9.13
N SER A 430 -12.93 -16.85 8.48
CA SER A 430 -12.91 -16.08 7.24
C SER A 430 -12.15 -14.74 7.37
N ILE A 431 -12.22 -14.05 8.51
CA ILE A 431 -11.44 -12.81 8.79
C ILE A 431 -9.95 -13.08 8.69
N LEU A 432 -9.48 -14.12 9.36
CA LEU A 432 -8.06 -14.49 9.39
C LEU A 432 -7.58 -14.97 8.00
N TYR A 433 -8.41 -15.71 7.27
CA TYR A 433 -8.14 -16.12 5.89
C TYR A 433 -7.91 -14.93 4.97
N GLU A 434 -8.87 -14.00 4.89
CA GLU A 434 -8.78 -12.82 4.02
C GLU A 434 -7.60 -11.90 4.42
N LYS A 435 -7.36 -11.75 5.71
CA LYS A 435 -6.21 -10.99 6.19
C LYS A 435 -4.88 -11.63 5.80
N THR A 436 -4.75 -12.93 5.98
CA THR A 436 -3.53 -13.67 5.62
C THR A 436 -3.28 -13.62 4.10
N LYS A 437 -4.34 -13.75 3.29
CA LYS A 437 -4.30 -13.60 1.83
C LYS A 437 -3.83 -12.21 1.41
N ALA A 438 -4.37 -11.15 2.02
CA ALA A 438 -3.95 -9.77 1.76
C ALA A 438 -2.48 -9.53 2.16
N MET A 439 -2.03 -10.07 3.30
CA MET A 439 -0.63 -9.96 3.72
C MET A 439 0.34 -10.66 2.76
N ILE A 440 -0.01 -11.85 2.27
CA ILE A 440 0.80 -12.58 1.29
C ILE A 440 0.91 -11.77 -0.01
N ASN A 441 -0.19 -11.22 -0.50
CA ASN A 441 -0.20 -10.42 -1.71
C ASN A 441 0.61 -9.12 -1.57
N ALA A 442 0.58 -8.49 -0.39
CA ALA A 442 1.34 -7.27 -0.12
C ALA A 442 2.85 -7.50 0.08
N LEU A 443 3.29 -8.75 0.25
CA LEU A 443 4.64 -9.07 0.70
C LEU A 443 5.71 -8.70 -0.33
N TYR A 444 5.50 -9.04 -1.61
CA TYR A 444 6.47 -8.70 -2.65
C TYR A 444 6.59 -7.18 -2.84
N GLY A 445 5.46 -6.46 -2.80
CA GLY A 445 5.44 -5.00 -2.91
C GLY A 445 6.28 -4.30 -1.84
N MET A 446 6.44 -4.94 -0.70
CA MET A 446 7.29 -4.45 0.37
C MET A 446 8.78 -4.52 0.02
N THR A 447 9.22 -5.52 -0.76
CA THR A 447 10.61 -5.62 -1.25
C THR A 447 10.92 -4.60 -2.33
N ALA A 448 9.91 -4.19 -3.12
CA ALA A 448 10.03 -3.20 -4.20
C ALA A 448 9.57 -1.78 -3.78
N GLN A 449 9.38 -1.54 -2.48
CA GLN A 449 8.93 -0.24 -2.00
C GLN A 449 9.96 0.84 -2.29
N ASN A 450 9.51 1.92 -2.97
CA ASN A 450 10.38 3.07 -3.25
C ASN A 450 10.82 3.75 -1.93
N PRO A 451 12.12 3.74 -1.59
CA PRO A 451 12.62 4.46 -0.43
C PRO A 451 12.62 5.99 -0.62
N LEU A 452 12.64 6.47 -1.87
CA LEU A 452 12.58 7.89 -2.19
C LEU A 452 11.13 8.28 -2.50
N LYS A 453 10.33 8.50 -1.48
CA LYS A 453 8.98 9.02 -1.62
C LYS A 453 9.00 10.53 -1.50
N LEU A 454 8.18 11.19 -2.32
CA LEU A 454 7.86 12.58 -2.07
C LEU A 454 7.24 12.69 -0.67
N THR A 455 7.83 13.52 0.17
CA THR A 455 7.28 13.82 1.49
C THR A 455 6.43 15.08 1.35
N PHE A 456 5.15 14.94 1.65
CA PHE A 456 4.23 16.07 1.68
C PHE A 456 4.12 16.57 3.12
N GLU A 457 4.27 17.87 3.28
CA GLU A 457 3.99 18.59 4.52
C GLU A 457 2.76 19.49 4.29
N PHE A 458 1.87 19.57 5.27
CA PHE A 458 0.72 20.45 5.23
C PHE A 458 0.98 21.62 6.18
N PHE A 459 1.08 22.83 5.63
CA PHE A 459 1.16 24.09 6.38
C PHE A 459 0.66 25.24 5.50
N ASP A 460 0.31 26.36 6.11
CA ASP A 460 -0.27 27.52 5.42
C ASP A 460 -1.42 27.14 4.49
N GLU A 461 -2.26 26.22 4.96
CA GLU A 461 -3.49 25.74 4.30
C GLU A 461 -3.28 24.99 2.97
N ASP A 462 -2.04 24.61 2.61
CA ASP A 462 -1.75 23.85 1.40
C ASP A 462 -0.72 22.72 1.64
N TYR A 463 -0.61 21.85 0.62
CA TYR A 463 0.31 20.73 0.58
C TYR A 463 1.61 21.14 -0.11
N HIS A 464 2.70 21.09 0.60
CA HIS A 464 4.02 21.41 0.10
C HIS A 464 4.85 20.14 -0.07
N ILE A 465 5.61 20.06 -1.15
CA ILE A 465 6.61 18.99 -1.31
C ILE A 465 7.85 19.43 -0.55
N LYS A 466 8.28 18.58 0.38
CA LYS A 466 9.54 18.80 1.07
C LYS A 466 10.69 18.51 0.10
N GLU A 467 11.45 19.54 -0.22
CA GLU A 467 12.68 19.38 -0.98
C GLU A 467 13.76 18.75 -0.07
N ILE A 468 14.16 17.55 -0.44
CA ILE A 468 15.22 16.80 0.27
C ILE A 468 16.17 16.28 -0.81
N ASP A 469 17.46 16.37 -0.57
CA ASP A 469 18.45 15.72 -1.44
C ASP A 469 18.17 14.22 -1.49
N PRO A 470 18.00 13.64 -2.71
CA PRO A 470 17.64 12.23 -2.84
C PRO A 470 18.66 11.26 -2.24
N SER A 471 19.93 11.62 -2.24
CA SER A 471 21.00 10.80 -1.67
C SER A 471 20.94 10.79 -0.15
N GLU A 472 20.71 11.96 0.47
CA GLU A 472 20.53 12.08 1.92
C GLU A 472 19.27 11.35 2.38
N GLU A 473 18.17 11.48 1.62
CA GLU A 473 16.92 10.80 1.92
C GLU A 473 17.07 9.27 1.84
N LEU A 474 17.78 8.77 0.83
CA LEU A 474 18.07 7.35 0.70
C LEU A 474 18.91 6.86 1.89
N MET A 475 19.96 7.57 2.28
CA MET A 475 20.77 7.23 3.44
C MET A 475 19.95 7.23 4.74
N ARG A 476 19.06 8.21 4.91
CA ARG A 476 18.16 8.30 6.08
C ARG A 476 17.22 7.09 6.15
N ASN A 477 16.61 6.71 5.03
CA ASN A 477 15.67 5.60 4.97
C ASN A 477 16.38 4.25 5.10
N ASN A 478 17.58 4.13 4.59
CA ASN A 478 18.42 2.94 4.70
C ASN A 478 18.74 2.58 6.17
N LYS A 479 18.85 3.55 7.08
CA LYS A 479 19.10 3.29 8.52
C LYS A 479 18.08 2.34 9.17
N ASN A 480 16.85 2.33 8.66
CA ASN A 480 15.77 1.50 9.18
C ASN A 480 15.37 0.35 8.23
N ALA A 481 16.15 0.13 7.18
CA ALA A 481 15.90 -0.92 6.21
C ALA A 481 16.03 -2.31 6.86
N PHE A 482 15.12 -3.20 6.53
CA PHE A 482 15.17 -4.63 6.90
C PHE A 482 14.97 -5.54 5.68
N LEU A 483 14.82 -4.95 4.51
CA LEU A 483 14.79 -5.56 3.19
C LEU A 483 15.60 -4.67 2.24
N VAL A 484 16.04 -5.21 1.12
CA VAL A 484 16.80 -4.50 0.11
C VAL A 484 16.04 -4.41 -1.20
N TYR A 485 16.13 -3.27 -1.89
CA TYR A 485 15.34 -2.96 -3.07
C TYR A 485 15.62 -3.90 -4.26
N GLN A 486 16.86 -4.36 -4.43
CA GLN A 486 17.22 -5.28 -5.50
C GLN A 486 16.45 -6.61 -5.44
N TRP A 487 16.05 -7.09 -4.27
CA TRP A 487 15.20 -8.28 -4.20
C TRP A 487 13.87 -8.07 -4.92
N GLY A 488 13.26 -6.89 -4.76
CA GLY A 488 12.03 -6.54 -5.47
C GLY A 488 12.18 -6.53 -7.00
N CYS A 489 13.33 -6.07 -7.51
CA CYS A 489 13.62 -6.10 -8.94
C CYS A 489 13.67 -7.55 -9.47
N TRP A 490 14.32 -8.44 -8.74
CA TRP A 490 14.43 -9.85 -9.15
C TRP A 490 13.15 -10.65 -8.94
N VAL A 491 12.38 -10.37 -7.89
CA VAL A 491 11.05 -11.01 -7.71
C VAL A 491 10.17 -10.81 -8.94
N THR A 492 10.06 -9.57 -9.40
CA THR A 492 9.23 -9.29 -10.57
C THR A 492 9.84 -9.81 -11.87
N ALA A 493 11.18 -9.84 -11.99
CA ALA A 493 11.87 -10.43 -13.13
C ALA A 493 11.64 -11.94 -13.22
N TRP A 494 11.79 -12.68 -12.12
CA TRP A 494 11.49 -14.11 -12.07
C TRP A 494 10.02 -14.41 -12.35
N ALA A 495 9.09 -13.64 -11.77
CA ALA A 495 7.67 -13.82 -12.04
C ALA A 495 7.33 -13.63 -13.53
N ARG A 496 7.97 -12.65 -14.21
CA ARG A 496 7.83 -12.47 -15.67
C ARG A 496 8.44 -13.62 -16.46
N ALA A 497 9.60 -14.13 -16.04
CA ALA A 497 10.23 -15.27 -16.71
C ALA A 497 9.37 -16.53 -16.64
N GLU A 498 8.77 -16.79 -15.47
CA GLU A 498 7.85 -17.92 -15.30
C GLU A 498 6.54 -17.75 -16.07
N LEU A 499 5.96 -16.53 -16.07
CA LEU A 499 4.80 -16.23 -16.90
C LEU A 499 5.11 -16.46 -18.39
N GLN A 500 6.28 -16.01 -18.85
CA GLN A 500 6.68 -16.20 -20.24
C GLN A 500 6.90 -17.68 -20.57
N ALA A 501 7.44 -18.48 -19.66
CA ALA A 501 7.55 -19.92 -19.84
C ALA A 501 6.18 -20.59 -19.95
N MET A 502 5.17 -20.15 -19.18
CA MET A 502 3.80 -20.65 -19.34
C MET A 502 3.20 -20.27 -20.69
N ILE A 503 3.44 -19.05 -21.17
CA ILE A 503 2.98 -18.60 -22.48
C ILE A 503 3.58 -19.47 -23.59
N ASP A 504 4.87 -19.77 -23.50
CA ASP A 504 5.55 -20.61 -24.48
C ASP A 504 5.04 -22.06 -24.49
N LEU A 505 4.73 -22.61 -23.32
CA LEU A 505 4.14 -23.95 -23.20
C LEU A 505 2.73 -24.01 -23.79
N ALA A 506 2.00 -22.93 -23.76
CA ALA A 506 0.67 -22.85 -24.31
C ALA A 506 0.65 -22.91 -25.86
N GLY A 507 1.74 -22.52 -26.53
CA GLY A 507 1.94 -22.63 -27.95
C GLY A 507 1.06 -21.72 -28.81
N ASP A 508 1.11 -21.89 -30.14
CA ASP A 508 0.46 -21.02 -31.13
C ASP A 508 -1.07 -20.92 -31.01
N GLY A 509 -1.74 -21.95 -30.50
CA GLY A 509 -3.19 -21.95 -30.29
C GLY A 509 -3.70 -21.11 -29.15
N VAL A 510 -2.79 -20.59 -28.34
CA VAL A 510 -3.07 -19.90 -27.10
C VAL A 510 -2.67 -18.41 -27.17
N HIS A 511 -2.65 -17.87 -28.34
CA HIS A 511 -2.41 -16.41 -28.50
C HIS A 511 -3.56 -15.57 -27.95
N THR A 512 -3.72 -15.94 -26.96
CA THR A 512 -4.45 -15.81 -26.01
C THR A 512 -4.55 -14.51 -25.29
N VAL A 513 -5.54 -14.36 -25.31
CA VAL A 513 -6.54 -13.71 -24.63
C VAL A 513 -6.03 -12.69 -23.64
N SER A 514 -5.58 -12.53 -22.83
CA SER A 514 -5.18 -11.58 -21.85
C SER A 514 -4.14 -12.23 -20.97
N GLN A 515 -2.97 -11.82 -21.16
CA GLN A 515 -1.93 -12.13 -20.20
C GLN A 515 -1.99 -11.12 -19.08
N PHE A 516 -3.09 -11.16 -18.36
CA PHE A 516 -3.20 -10.40 -17.15
C PHE A 516 -2.46 -11.16 -16.05
N ALA A 517 -1.21 -10.80 -15.83
CA ALA A 517 -0.70 -10.89 -14.48
C ALA A 517 -1.36 -9.76 -13.70
N TYR A 518 -2.46 -10.01 -13.05
CA TYR A 518 -3.00 -9.09 -12.05
C TYR A 518 -2.01 -9.09 -10.91
N CYS A 519 -1.26 -8.01 -10.84
CA CYS A 519 -0.47 -7.64 -9.67
C CYS A 519 -1.29 -6.61 -8.92
N ASP A 520 -2.15 -7.07 -8.03
CA ASP A 520 -2.74 -6.21 -7.01
C ASP A 520 -1.69 -5.76 -5.99
#